data_b476a05269361d7dc6d03f796f08ca52
#
_entry.id   b476a05269361d7dc6d03f796f08ca52
#
_cell.length_a   1.000
_cell.length_b   1.000
_cell.length_c   1.000
_cell.angle_alpha   90.00
_cell.angle_beta   90.00
_cell.angle_gamma   90.00
#
_symmetry.space_group_name_H-M   'P 1'
#
loop_
_entity.id
_entity.type
_entity.pdbx_description
1 polymer ?
#
loop_
_entity_poly.entity_id
_entity_poly.type
_entity_poly.pdbx_seq_one_letter_code
_entity_poly.pdbx_strand_id
1 'polypeptide(L)'
;QTCALPICRMRQMSLVAASVILGIGIFWGDHFFSGVKMEKTFSRTIPVRLITSDGIQHDLNKGTLKDSLKVGFKNEISEGLQLGTVIQKKEMTERFHEIIVPRCGEYRLVLSDGTRIYLNAESSLRFPDVFGDERKVYLTGEAYFEVTQDSLRPFLVEFEGACVKVLGTQFNVRAYPTGPSFTTLVSGCVKIVHKNQVLQLEPGQQCEVREEKMLLHNADLMTVLAWKNGEFIFKDVALETIMDELARWYDMQVDYETEDLKKMRFYLYVERSENLEEVLQKIALTNQVKYRVNGKKIIIQR
;
A
#
# COMPACT_ATOMS: atom_id res chain seq x y z
N GLN A 1 -70.77 -12.01 -2.74
CA GLN A 1 -70.93 -12.51 -1.38
C GLN A 1 -69.79 -12.03 -0.58
N THR A 2 -70.07 -11.06 0.26
CA THR A 2 -69.17 -10.35 1.19
C THR A 2 -68.95 -11.18 2.45
N CYS A 3 -67.70 -11.37 2.87
CA CYS A 3 -67.39 -11.93 4.15
C CYS A 3 -66.59 -10.90 4.98
N ALA A 4 -67.26 -10.38 6.01
CA ALA A 4 -66.70 -9.37 6.94
C ALA A 4 -65.82 -10.06 8.01
N LEU A 5 -64.69 -9.47 8.33
CA LEU A 5 -63.80 -9.84 9.44
C LEU A 5 -64.24 -9.16 10.72
N PRO A 6 -64.21 -9.80 11.88
CA PRO A 6 -64.57 -9.18 13.14
C PRO A 6 -63.43 -8.34 13.77
N ILE A 7 -63.78 -7.15 14.25
CA ILE A 7 -62.93 -6.23 14.97
C ILE A 7 -62.66 -6.78 16.38
N CYS A 8 -61.40 -7.09 16.69
CA CYS A 8 -60.99 -7.47 18.01
C CYS A 8 -60.63 -6.21 18.82
N ARG A 9 -61.40 -5.91 19.86
CA ARG A 9 -61.17 -4.85 20.85
C ARG A 9 -59.92 -5.17 21.69
N MET A 10 -58.87 -4.43 21.49
CA MET A 10 -57.69 -4.44 22.39
C MET A 10 -58.01 -3.61 23.63
N ARG A 11 -57.97 -4.27 24.82
CA ARG A 11 -58.02 -3.67 26.14
C ARG A 11 -56.78 -2.86 26.38
N GLN A 12 -56.93 -1.60 26.77
CA GLN A 12 -55.88 -0.78 27.36
C GLN A 12 -55.39 -1.45 28.67
N MET A 13 -54.15 -1.93 28.67
CA MET A 13 -53.42 -2.23 29.90
C MET A 13 -52.28 -1.24 30.06
N SER A 14 -52.23 -0.71 31.26
CA SER A 14 -51.53 0.45 31.77
C SER A 14 -50.06 0.58 31.41
N LEU A 15 -49.70 1.77 30.96
CA LEU A 15 -48.36 2.29 30.63
C LEU A 15 -47.39 2.50 31.82
N VAL A 16 -47.62 1.88 32.96
CA VAL A 16 -46.79 2.14 34.15
C VAL A 16 -45.74 1.03 34.42
N ALA A 17 -45.91 -0.17 33.82
CA ALA A 17 -44.96 -1.26 34.06
C ALA A 17 -43.77 -1.29 33.09
N ALA A 18 -43.81 -0.55 31.95
CA ALA A 18 -42.76 -0.56 30.95
C ALA A 18 -41.57 0.40 31.28
N SER A 19 -41.80 1.43 32.09
CA SER A 19 -40.78 2.44 32.42
C SER A 19 -39.78 2.01 33.50
N VAL A 20 -40.10 1.01 34.33
CA VAL A 20 -39.20 0.55 35.40
C VAL A 20 -38.19 -0.49 34.84
N ILE A 21 -38.57 -1.28 33.86
CA ILE A 21 -37.69 -2.31 33.29
C ILE A 21 -36.66 -1.67 32.33
N LEU A 22 -37.00 -0.58 31.63
CA LEU A 22 -36.05 0.18 30.81
C LEU A 22 -35.02 0.95 31.65
N GLY A 23 -35.38 1.42 32.82
CA GLY A 23 -34.45 2.15 33.72
C GLY A 23 -33.38 1.25 34.34
N ILE A 24 -33.70 -0.03 34.61
CA ILE A 24 -32.74 -0.96 35.22
C ILE A 24 -31.79 -1.52 34.16
N GLY A 25 -32.25 -1.71 32.92
CA GLY A 25 -31.41 -2.17 31.81
C GLY A 25 -30.36 -1.15 31.39
N ILE A 26 -30.66 0.15 31.48
CA ILE A 26 -29.71 1.21 31.13
C ILE A 26 -28.67 1.43 32.24
N PHE A 27 -29.07 1.25 33.52
CA PHE A 27 -28.16 1.45 34.65
C PHE A 27 -27.16 0.29 34.85
N TRP A 28 -27.47 -0.93 34.38
CA TRP A 28 -26.57 -2.08 34.46
C TRP A 28 -25.75 -2.27 33.17
N GLY A 29 -26.16 -1.67 32.04
CA GLY A 29 -25.40 -1.70 30.79
C GLY A 29 -24.15 -0.83 30.84
N ASP A 30 -24.19 0.30 31.53
CA ASP A 30 -23.06 1.24 31.61
C ASP A 30 -21.94 0.81 32.58
N HIS A 31 -22.20 -0.16 33.47
CA HIS A 31 -21.18 -0.64 34.41
C HIS A 31 -20.45 -1.92 33.98
N PHE A 32 -20.90 -2.58 32.90
CA PHE A 32 -20.25 -3.80 32.39
C PHE A 32 -19.36 -3.57 31.16
N PHE A 33 -19.38 -2.37 30.57
CA PHE A 33 -18.54 -1.97 29.45
C PHE A 33 -17.58 -0.83 29.82
N SER A 34 -17.00 -0.86 31.01
CA SER A 34 -15.78 -0.09 31.33
C SER A 34 -14.54 -0.86 30.86
N GLY A 35 -14.59 -1.39 29.66
CA GLY A 35 -13.43 -1.86 28.90
C GLY A 35 -12.79 -0.67 28.21
N VAL A 36 -11.66 -0.21 28.78
CA VAL A 36 -10.59 0.57 28.16
C VAL A 36 -11.01 1.28 26.86
N LYS A 37 -11.41 2.54 26.96
CA LYS A 37 -11.36 3.47 25.85
C LYS A 37 -9.89 3.57 25.43
N MET A 38 -9.45 2.72 24.51
CA MET A 38 -8.28 3.02 23.71
C MET A 38 -8.62 4.25 22.88
N GLU A 39 -8.11 5.39 23.29
CA GLU A 39 -8.09 6.60 22.47
C GLU A 39 -7.47 6.22 21.12
N LYS A 40 -8.16 6.58 20.07
CA LYS A 40 -7.66 6.57 18.69
C LYS A 40 -6.42 7.47 18.61
N THR A 41 -5.26 6.95 18.96
CA THR A 41 -3.99 7.65 18.86
C THR A 41 -3.06 6.87 17.93
N PHE A 42 -3.49 6.69 16.67
CA PHE A 42 -2.57 6.34 15.59
C PHE A 42 -2.85 7.22 14.38
N SER A 43 -2.73 8.54 14.57
CA SER A 43 -2.48 9.49 13.50
C SER A 43 -1.11 10.12 13.72
N ARG A 44 -0.06 9.31 13.75
CA ARG A 44 1.26 9.81 13.36
C ARG A 44 1.32 9.72 11.84
N THR A 45 0.89 10.78 11.21
CA THR A 45 1.16 11.00 9.79
C THR A 45 2.67 11.17 9.66
N ILE A 46 3.38 10.09 9.41
CA ILE A 46 4.80 10.16 9.09
C ILE A 46 4.86 10.84 7.72
N PRO A 47 5.59 11.97 7.59
CA PRO A 47 5.53 12.73 6.36
C PRO A 47 6.20 12.00 5.20
N VAL A 48 5.53 11.95 4.06
CA VAL A 48 6.18 11.66 2.78
C VAL A 48 7.09 12.82 2.46
N ARG A 49 8.35 12.54 2.13
CA ARG A 49 9.38 13.56 1.89
C ARG A 49 9.78 13.60 0.43
N LEU A 50 9.84 14.81 -0.12
CA LEU A 50 10.49 15.08 -1.38
C LEU A 50 11.87 15.70 -1.09
N ILE A 51 12.92 15.12 -1.62
CA ILE A 51 14.26 15.67 -1.64
C ILE A 51 14.49 16.21 -3.04
N THR A 52 14.66 17.52 -3.14
CA THR A 52 14.93 18.20 -4.40
C THR A 52 16.41 18.09 -4.79
N SER A 53 16.72 18.37 -6.06
CA SER A 53 18.08 18.26 -6.62
C SER A 53 19.14 19.12 -5.94
N ASP A 54 18.72 20.18 -5.22
CA ASP A 54 19.55 21.04 -4.37
C ASP A 54 19.69 20.52 -2.94
N GLY A 55 19.12 19.34 -2.62
CA GLY A 55 19.18 18.70 -1.31
C GLY A 55 18.14 19.22 -0.30
N ILE A 56 17.23 20.10 -0.70
CA ILE A 56 16.19 20.61 0.19
C ILE A 56 15.12 19.53 0.40
N GLN A 57 14.73 19.31 1.66
CA GLN A 57 13.68 18.35 2.02
C GLN A 57 12.34 19.06 2.23
N HIS A 58 11.31 18.58 1.57
CA HIS A 58 9.94 19.06 1.69
C HIS A 58 9.04 17.97 2.25
N ASP A 59 8.21 18.34 3.24
CA ASP A 59 7.14 17.49 3.77
C ASP A 59 5.90 17.64 2.89
N LEU A 60 5.55 16.59 2.14
CA LEU A 60 4.43 16.61 1.20
C LEU A 60 3.05 16.56 1.87
N ASN A 61 2.98 16.17 3.15
CA ASN A 61 1.72 16.11 3.89
C ASN A 61 1.25 17.46 4.41
N LYS A 62 2.11 18.48 4.46
CA LYS A 62 1.82 19.80 5.08
C LYS A 62 1.26 20.84 4.12
N GLY A 63 0.89 20.52 2.90
CA GLY A 63 0.18 21.43 1.99
C GLY A 63 0.91 22.75 1.64
N THR A 64 2.14 22.97 2.09
CA THR A 64 2.91 24.22 2.00
C THR A 64 3.77 24.36 0.74
N LEU A 65 3.59 23.49 -0.25
CA LEU A 65 4.38 23.53 -1.49
C LEU A 65 4.03 24.71 -2.42
N LYS A 66 3.04 25.53 -2.08
CA LYS A 66 2.57 26.61 -2.98
C LYS A 66 3.59 27.75 -3.18
N ASP A 67 4.52 27.98 -2.26
CA ASP A 67 5.35 29.19 -2.27
C ASP A 67 6.85 28.97 -2.51
N SER A 68 7.37 27.74 -2.51
CA SER A 68 8.82 27.50 -2.50
C SER A 68 9.40 26.86 -3.75
N LEU A 69 8.59 26.25 -4.61
CA LEU A 69 9.05 25.59 -5.83
C LEU A 69 8.62 26.39 -7.06
N LYS A 70 9.50 27.27 -7.55
CA LYS A 70 9.41 27.87 -8.90
C LYS A 70 9.61 26.83 -10.03
N VAL A 71 9.58 25.54 -9.73
CA VAL A 71 9.56 24.42 -10.63
C VAL A 71 8.12 23.94 -10.67
N GLY A 72 7.52 23.86 -11.85
CA GLY A 72 6.10 23.67 -12.09
C GLY A 72 5.44 22.43 -11.50
N PHE A 73 5.38 22.36 -10.17
CA PHE A 73 4.62 21.37 -9.44
C PHE A 73 3.18 21.83 -9.26
N LYS A 74 2.23 21.06 -9.75
CA LYS A 74 0.82 21.25 -9.45
C LYS A 74 0.43 20.25 -8.36
N ASN A 75 0.20 20.74 -7.17
CA ASN A 75 -0.23 19.93 -6.03
C ASN A 75 -1.76 19.85 -6.02
N GLU A 76 -2.31 18.73 -6.41
CA GLU A 76 -3.73 18.42 -6.22
C GLU A 76 -3.82 17.53 -4.97
N ILE A 77 -4.27 18.14 -3.86
CA ILE A 77 -4.26 17.57 -2.49
C ILE A 77 -5.06 16.25 -2.37
N SER A 78 -5.85 15.91 -3.36
CA SER A 78 -6.63 14.67 -3.43
C SER A 78 -6.09 13.60 -4.39
N GLU A 79 -5.11 13.93 -5.27
CA GLU A 79 -4.71 13.04 -6.37
C GLU A 79 -3.20 12.85 -6.56
N GLY A 80 -2.37 13.45 -5.73
CA GLY A 80 -0.90 13.33 -5.84
C GLY A 80 -0.20 14.56 -6.43
N LEU A 81 1.12 14.48 -6.58
CA LEU A 81 1.98 15.53 -7.11
C LEU A 81 2.12 15.41 -8.62
N GLN A 82 1.84 16.50 -9.35
CA GLN A 82 2.07 16.59 -10.79
C GLN A 82 3.24 17.53 -11.09
N LEU A 83 4.27 17.03 -11.77
CA LEU A 83 5.39 17.83 -12.26
C LEU A 83 5.00 18.52 -13.57
N GLY A 84 4.89 19.84 -13.56
CA GLY A 84 4.60 20.64 -14.75
C GLY A 84 5.85 20.89 -15.58
N THR A 85 5.68 20.96 -16.91
CA THR A 85 6.75 21.20 -17.86
C THR A 85 7.09 22.70 -17.91
N VAL A 86 8.24 23.11 -17.37
CA VAL A 86 8.82 24.43 -17.68
C VAL A 86 10.03 24.24 -18.58
N ILE A 87 9.85 24.51 -19.87
CA ILE A 87 10.93 24.44 -20.85
C ILE A 87 11.74 25.74 -20.74
N GLN A 88 12.84 25.72 -20.01
CA GLN A 88 13.97 26.61 -20.26
C GLN A 88 15.17 25.75 -20.70
N LYS A 89 15.54 25.91 -21.96
CA LYS A 89 16.73 25.30 -22.58
C LYS A 89 17.99 25.98 -22.03
N LYS A 90 18.45 25.49 -20.87
CA LYS A 90 19.76 25.83 -20.31
C LYS A 90 20.48 24.50 -20.07
N GLU A 91 21.80 24.43 -20.27
CA GLU A 91 22.63 23.23 -20.14
C GLU A 91 22.11 22.26 -19.08
N MET A 92 21.60 21.10 -19.54
CA MET A 92 20.92 20.13 -18.67
C MET A 92 21.96 19.33 -17.91
N THR A 93 22.36 19.82 -16.78
CA THR A 93 22.78 18.91 -15.71
C THR A 93 21.54 18.17 -15.26
N GLU A 94 21.49 16.85 -15.45
CA GLU A 94 20.38 16.02 -15.00
C GLU A 94 20.17 16.23 -13.49
N ARG A 95 19.08 16.90 -13.15
CA ARG A 95 18.71 17.15 -11.77
C ARG A 95 17.75 16.07 -11.32
N PHE A 96 18.12 15.31 -10.32
CA PHE A 96 17.29 14.26 -9.77
C PHE A 96 16.60 14.70 -8.50
N HIS A 97 15.35 14.30 -8.37
CA HIS A 97 14.57 14.35 -7.13
C HIS A 97 14.37 12.96 -6.58
N GLU A 98 14.08 12.87 -5.30
CA GLU A 98 13.73 11.61 -4.64
C GLU A 98 12.50 11.79 -3.77
N ILE A 99 11.49 10.94 -3.97
CA ILE A 99 10.36 10.80 -3.05
C ILE A 99 10.64 9.60 -2.15
N ILE A 100 10.52 9.83 -0.84
CA ILE A 100 10.65 8.79 0.18
C ILE A 100 9.30 8.65 0.88
N VAL A 101 8.68 7.49 0.70
CA VAL A 101 7.46 7.08 1.40
C VAL A 101 7.86 6.27 2.62
N PRO A 102 7.54 6.73 3.82
CA PRO A 102 7.87 6.00 5.05
C PRO A 102 6.96 4.78 5.22
N ARG A 103 7.21 4.00 6.27
CA ARG A 103 6.26 3.01 6.79
C ARG A 103 4.94 3.70 7.12
N CYS A 104 3.82 3.00 7.08
CA CYS A 104 2.45 3.54 7.22
C CYS A 104 2.03 4.54 6.14
N GLY A 105 2.78 4.69 5.06
CA GLY A 105 2.52 5.67 4.02
C GLY A 105 2.25 5.02 2.67
N GLU A 106 1.56 5.76 1.82
CA GLU A 106 1.49 5.53 0.37
C GLU A 106 1.49 6.88 -0.32
N TYR A 107 1.93 6.94 -1.57
CA TYR A 107 1.97 8.19 -2.30
C TYR A 107 1.67 7.99 -3.79
N ARG A 108 1.04 9.01 -4.39
CA ARG A 108 0.77 9.04 -5.84
C ARG A 108 1.54 10.19 -6.45
N LEU A 109 2.19 9.91 -7.57
CA LEU A 109 3.03 10.85 -8.30
C LEU A 109 2.66 10.84 -9.77
N VAL A 110 2.69 12.02 -10.41
CA VAL A 110 2.62 12.15 -11.87
C VAL A 110 3.91 12.80 -12.33
N LEU A 111 4.66 12.10 -13.18
CA LEU A 111 5.92 12.60 -13.76
C LEU A 111 5.67 13.59 -14.90
N SER A 112 6.74 14.26 -15.36
CA SER A 112 6.69 15.27 -16.41
C SER A 112 6.20 14.75 -17.79
N ASP A 113 6.31 13.43 -18.04
CA ASP A 113 5.79 12.76 -19.24
C ASP A 113 4.33 12.30 -19.12
N GLY A 114 3.68 12.57 -17.98
CA GLY A 114 2.32 12.13 -17.66
C GLY A 114 2.22 10.71 -17.09
N THR A 115 3.34 10.00 -16.90
CA THR A 115 3.36 8.70 -16.26
C THR A 115 2.88 8.82 -14.80
N ARG A 116 1.91 7.97 -14.40
CA ARG A 116 1.41 7.90 -13.03
C ARG A 116 2.08 6.77 -12.28
N ILE A 117 2.49 7.06 -11.07
CA ILE A 117 3.16 6.11 -10.19
C ILE A 117 2.47 6.10 -8.83
N TYR A 118 2.19 4.92 -8.33
CA TYR A 118 1.69 4.67 -6.99
C TYR A 118 2.82 4.02 -6.20
N LEU A 119 3.22 4.61 -5.08
CA LEU A 119 4.28 4.12 -4.21
C LEU A 119 3.67 3.53 -2.94
N ASN A 120 4.06 2.32 -2.58
CA ASN A 120 3.65 1.64 -1.36
C ASN A 120 4.50 2.08 -0.16
N ALA A 121 4.15 1.61 1.03
CA ALA A 121 4.90 1.88 2.27
C ALA A 121 6.37 1.43 2.16
N GLU A 122 7.25 2.17 2.83
CA GLU A 122 8.70 1.90 2.87
C GLU A 122 9.35 1.85 1.46
N SER A 123 8.96 2.80 0.59
CA SER A 123 9.44 2.87 -0.78
C SER A 123 10.07 4.22 -1.10
N SER A 124 11.05 4.23 -2.00
CA SER A 124 11.61 5.46 -2.55
C SER A 124 11.70 5.39 -4.07
N LEU A 125 11.50 6.55 -4.70
CA LEU A 125 11.62 6.73 -6.14
C LEU A 125 12.49 7.94 -6.44
N ARG A 126 13.58 7.73 -7.16
CA ARG A 126 14.44 8.78 -7.68
C ARG A 126 14.21 8.96 -9.17
N PHE A 127 13.99 10.19 -9.61
CA PHE A 127 13.60 10.54 -10.97
C PHE A 127 14.15 11.93 -11.37
N PRO A 128 14.38 12.22 -12.67
CA PRO A 128 14.84 13.52 -13.11
C PRO A 128 13.70 14.54 -13.20
N ASP A 129 14.03 15.83 -13.12
CA ASP A 129 13.10 16.95 -13.38
C ASP A 129 12.39 16.81 -14.72
N VAL A 130 13.19 16.55 -15.77
CA VAL A 130 12.74 16.40 -17.16
C VAL A 130 13.47 15.21 -17.75
N PHE A 131 12.74 14.36 -18.46
CA PHE A 131 13.31 13.23 -19.16
C PHE A 131 14.03 13.68 -20.44
N GLY A 132 15.19 13.08 -20.70
CA GLY A 132 15.92 13.18 -21.96
C GLY A 132 15.44 12.16 -23.01
N ASP A 133 16.41 11.56 -23.71
CA ASP A 133 16.15 10.52 -24.72
C ASP A 133 15.63 9.21 -24.11
N GLU A 134 15.94 8.96 -22.84
CA GLU A 134 15.40 7.87 -22.03
C GLU A 134 14.64 8.42 -20.84
N ARG A 135 13.54 7.74 -20.47
CA ARG A 135 12.74 8.07 -19.29
C ARG A 135 13.12 7.13 -18.16
N LYS A 136 14.17 7.46 -17.41
CA LYS A 136 14.76 6.59 -16.39
C LYS A 136 14.41 7.01 -14.99
N VAL A 137 13.99 6.03 -14.16
CA VAL A 137 13.74 6.17 -12.73
C VAL A 137 14.39 5.03 -11.95
N TYR A 138 14.64 5.26 -10.67
CA TYR A 138 15.24 4.28 -9.75
C TYR A 138 14.28 4.02 -8.62
N LEU A 139 13.98 2.74 -8.37
CA LEU A 139 13.01 2.29 -7.36
C LEU A 139 13.69 1.47 -6.27
N THR A 140 13.34 1.75 -5.02
CA THR A 140 13.50 0.84 -3.89
C THR A 140 12.14 0.67 -3.22
N GLY A 141 11.74 -0.56 -2.88
CA GLY A 141 10.41 -0.84 -2.33
C GLY A 141 9.42 -1.29 -3.39
N GLU A 142 8.17 -0.84 -3.32
CA GLU A 142 7.12 -1.30 -4.22
C GLU A 142 6.39 -0.13 -4.89
N ALA A 143 6.21 -0.24 -6.21
CA ALA A 143 5.49 0.74 -7.00
C ALA A 143 4.68 0.09 -8.13
N TYR A 144 3.52 0.68 -8.38
CA TYR A 144 2.71 0.42 -9.58
C TYR A 144 2.85 1.58 -10.55
N PHE A 145 3.09 1.25 -11.82
CA PHE A 145 3.35 2.20 -12.89
C PHE A 145 2.25 2.15 -13.94
N GLU A 146 1.72 3.30 -14.30
CA GLU A 146 0.87 3.54 -15.48
C GLU A 146 1.67 4.43 -16.43
N VAL A 147 2.50 3.81 -17.26
CA VAL A 147 3.45 4.54 -18.12
C VAL A 147 2.75 5.09 -19.34
N THR A 148 2.93 6.39 -19.59
CA THR A 148 2.47 7.07 -20.81
C THR A 148 3.14 6.47 -22.02
N GLN A 149 2.33 6.17 -23.05
CA GLN A 149 2.85 5.57 -24.28
C GLN A 149 3.76 6.54 -25.04
N ASP A 150 4.99 6.12 -25.30
CA ASP A 150 5.96 6.82 -26.13
C ASP A 150 6.89 5.77 -26.75
N SER A 151 6.70 5.52 -28.05
CA SER A 151 7.47 4.50 -28.80
C SER A 151 8.91 4.92 -29.11
N LEU A 152 9.22 6.22 -29.04
CA LEU A 152 10.53 6.76 -29.35
C LEU A 152 11.44 6.80 -28.13
N ARG A 153 10.87 7.03 -26.93
CA ARG A 153 11.63 7.14 -25.69
C ARG A 153 11.18 6.06 -24.71
N PRO A 154 11.97 5.01 -24.50
CA PRO A 154 11.64 3.95 -23.55
C PRO A 154 11.60 4.49 -22.12
N PHE A 155 10.70 3.92 -21.30
CA PHE A 155 10.67 4.13 -19.86
C PHE A 155 11.42 3.00 -19.16
N LEU A 156 12.34 3.35 -18.29
CA LEU A 156 13.26 2.44 -17.62
C LEU A 156 13.06 2.55 -16.10
N VAL A 157 12.81 1.42 -15.44
CA VAL A 157 12.80 1.33 -13.98
C VAL A 157 13.98 0.48 -13.55
N GLU A 158 14.95 1.08 -12.88
CA GLU A 158 16.10 0.39 -12.31
C GLU A 158 15.90 0.07 -10.84
N PHE A 159 16.19 -1.17 -10.42
CA PHE A 159 16.12 -1.66 -9.05
C PHE A 159 17.07 -2.86 -8.88
N GLU A 160 17.83 -2.91 -7.79
CA GLU A 160 18.67 -4.05 -7.36
C GLU A 160 19.39 -4.82 -8.49
N GLY A 161 20.02 -4.09 -9.41
CA GLY A 161 20.77 -4.68 -10.53
C GLY A 161 19.91 -5.26 -11.66
N ALA A 162 18.62 -5.01 -11.65
CA ALA A 162 17.70 -5.31 -12.74
C ALA A 162 17.11 -4.03 -13.33
N CYS A 163 16.72 -4.09 -14.59
CA CYS A 163 16.08 -2.99 -15.30
C CYS A 163 14.84 -3.48 -16.04
N VAL A 164 13.71 -2.82 -15.79
CA VAL A 164 12.48 -2.99 -16.56
C VAL A 164 12.44 -1.92 -17.64
N LYS A 165 12.20 -2.33 -18.90
CA LYS A 165 12.07 -1.46 -20.06
C LYS A 165 10.69 -1.61 -20.68
N VAL A 166 9.97 -0.48 -20.85
CA VAL A 166 8.63 -0.43 -21.44
C VAL A 166 8.46 0.79 -22.37
N LEU A 167 7.41 0.80 -23.19
CA LEU A 167 7.06 1.92 -24.09
C LEU A 167 5.71 2.57 -23.75
N GLY A 168 4.85 1.89 -22.97
CA GLY A 168 3.52 2.34 -22.56
C GLY A 168 2.78 1.13 -21.99
N THR A 169 2.83 0.96 -20.67
CA THR A 169 2.57 -0.32 -20.02
C THR A 169 2.09 -0.07 -18.61
N GLN A 170 1.21 -0.94 -18.12
CA GLN A 170 0.83 -0.99 -16.70
C GLN A 170 1.46 -2.22 -16.04
N PHE A 171 2.23 -2.01 -15.00
CA PHE A 171 2.97 -3.07 -14.31
C PHE A 171 3.27 -2.70 -12.86
N ASN A 172 3.49 -3.71 -12.01
CA ASN A 172 3.94 -3.57 -10.64
C ASN A 172 5.38 -4.03 -10.50
N VAL A 173 6.19 -3.30 -9.76
CA VAL A 173 7.54 -3.71 -9.35
C VAL A 173 7.59 -3.71 -7.84
N ARG A 174 8.02 -4.83 -7.26
CA ARG A 174 8.30 -4.99 -5.84
C ARG A 174 9.76 -5.37 -5.67
N ALA A 175 10.55 -4.47 -5.12
CA ALA A 175 12.00 -4.58 -4.96
C ALA A 175 12.41 -4.00 -3.61
N TYR A 176 11.99 -4.63 -2.51
CA TYR A 176 12.47 -4.32 -1.16
C TYR A 176 13.87 -4.89 -0.97
N PRO A 177 14.73 -4.27 -0.15
CA PRO A 177 16.12 -4.72 0.06
C PRO A 177 16.23 -6.15 0.61
N THR A 178 15.17 -6.68 1.18
CA THR A 178 15.14 -8.04 1.74
C THR A 178 14.28 -8.94 0.87
N GLY A 179 14.86 -10.04 0.39
CA GLY A 179 14.15 -11.03 -0.40
C GLY A 179 14.26 -10.81 -1.92
N PRO A 180 13.51 -11.58 -2.72
CA PRO A 180 13.51 -11.49 -4.17
C PRO A 180 12.73 -10.26 -4.65
N SER A 181 13.12 -9.75 -5.84
CA SER A 181 12.37 -8.70 -6.53
C SER A 181 11.37 -9.32 -7.52
N PHE A 182 10.22 -8.69 -7.66
CA PHE A 182 9.14 -9.14 -8.54
C PHE A 182 8.75 -8.03 -9.51
N THR A 183 8.56 -8.38 -10.78
CA THR A 183 7.94 -7.52 -11.79
C THR A 183 6.72 -8.23 -12.37
N THR A 184 5.55 -7.63 -12.25
CA THR A 184 4.28 -8.22 -12.73
C THR A 184 3.68 -7.33 -13.81
N LEU A 185 3.38 -7.92 -14.97
CA LEU A 185 2.75 -7.22 -16.09
C LEU A 185 1.23 -7.29 -16.00
N VAL A 186 0.59 -6.12 -16.02
CA VAL A 186 -0.87 -5.98 -16.04
C VAL A 186 -1.38 -5.80 -17.46
N SER A 187 -0.82 -4.86 -18.22
CA SER A 187 -1.17 -4.62 -19.63
C SER A 187 -0.01 -4.04 -20.41
N GLY A 188 0.08 -4.35 -21.70
CA GLY A 188 1.16 -3.93 -22.58
C GLY A 188 2.25 -4.97 -22.73
N CYS A 189 3.51 -4.54 -22.69
CA CYS A 189 4.69 -5.40 -22.81
C CYS A 189 5.81 -4.91 -21.89
N VAL A 190 6.43 -5.83 -21.16
CA VAL A 190 7.58 -5.58 -20.28
C VAL A 190 8.77 -6.39 -20.77
N LYS A 191 9.93 -5.74 -20.89
CA LYS A 191 11.21 -6.39 -21.07
C LYS A 191 12.05 -6.15 -19.83
N ILE A 192 12.52 -7.25 -19.21
CA ILE A 192 13.36 -7.21 -18.02
C ILE A 192 14.76 -7.61 -18.42
N VAL A 193 15.73 -6.83 -17.98
CA VAL A 193 17.16 -7.09 -18.16
C VAL A 193 17.77 -7.26 -16.76
N HIS A 194 18.41 -8.38 -16.53
CA HIS A 194 19.18 -8.65 -15.31
C HIS A 194 20.49 -9.32 -15.70
N LYS A 195 21.62 -8.65 -15.43
CA LYS A 195 22.94 -9.10 -15.88
C LYS A 195 22.93 -9.34 -17.41
N ASN A 196 23.26 -10.55 -17.84
CA ASN A 196 23.29 -10.95 -19.26
C ASN A 196 22.00 -11.65 -19.71
N GLN A 197 20.97 -11.68 -18.88
CA GLN A 197 19.68 -12.31 -19.18
C GLN A 197 18.65 -11.27 -19.58
N VAL A 198 17.77 -11.65 -20.50
CA VAL A 198 16.65 -10.83 -20.95
C VAL A 198 15.39 -11.69 -20.93
N LEU A 199 14.34 -11.20 -20.27
CA LEU A 199 13.04 -11.85 -20.21
C LEU A 199 11.96 -10.86 -20.67
N GLN A 200 11.01 -11.34 -21.47
CA GLN A 200 9.82 -10.59 -21.85
C GLN A 200 8.61 -11.19 -21.16
N LEU A 201 7.74 -10.34 -20.60
CA LEU A 201 6.49 -10.74 -19.98
C LEU A 201 5.31 -10.48 -20.88
N GLU A 202 4.31 -11.35 -20.79
CA GLU A 202 2.95 -11.19 -21.28
C GLU A 202 2.02 -10.76 -20.12
N PRO A 203 0.86 -10.12 -20.41
CA PRO A 203 -0.10 -9.77 -19.38
C PRO A 203 -0.51 -10.96 -18.51
N GLY A 204 -0.50 -10.77 -17.18
CA GLY A 204 -0.73 -11.82 -16.19
C GLY A 204 0.51 -12.64 -15.83
N GLN A 205 1.67 -12.31 -16.39
CA GLN A 205 2.93 -12.95 -15.99
C GLN A 205 3.73 -12.09 -15.00
N GLN A 206 4.54 -12.78 -14.20
CA GLN A 206 5.44 -12.20 -13.21
C GLN A 206 6.83 -12.79 -13.36
N CYS A 207 7.84 -11.93 -13.32
CA CYS A 207 9.24 -12.33 -13.20
C CYS A 207 9.68 -12.16 -11.75
N GLU A 208 10.23 -13.21 -11.18
CA GLU A 208 10.98 -13.16 -9.92
C GLU A 208 12.47 -13.07 -10.26
N VAL A 209 13.14 -12.03 -9.73
CA VAL A 209 14.61 -11.91 -9.78
C VAL A 209 15.17 -12.30 -8.43
N ARG A 210 15.98 -13.35 -8.41
CA ARG A 210 16.63 -13.85 -7.23
C ARG A 210 18.11 -14.11 -7.51
N GLU A 211 19.01 -13.37 -6.86
CA GLU A 211 20.45 -13.45 -7.03
C GLU A 211 20.88 -13.37 -8.52
N GLU A 212 21.16 -14.54 -9.14
CA GLU A 212 21.66 -14.66 -10.52
C GLU A 212 20.57 -15.06 -11.52
N LYS A 213 19.33 -15.31 -11.09
CA LYS A 213 18.30 -15.96 -11.90
C LYS A 213 17.05 -15.13 -12.04
N MET A 214 16.43 -15.24 -13.22
CA MET A 214 15.06 -14.79 -13.46
C MET A 214 14.15 -16.01 -13.59
N LEU A 215 13.06 -16.05 -12.84
CA LEU A 215 12.06 -17.10 -12.87
C LEU A 215 10.72 -16.51 -13.34
N LEU A 216 10.08 -17.19 -14.30
CA LEU A 216 8.79 -16.77 -14.84
C LEU A 216 7.66 -17.53 -14.13
N HIS A 217 6.66 -16.78 -13.68
CA HIS A 217 5.46 -17.30 -13.02
C HIS A 217 4.20 -16.70 -13.64
N ASN A 218 3.05 -17.37 -13.48
CA ASN A 218 1.76 -16.75 -13.67
C ASN A 218 1.41 -15.95 -12.39
N ALA A 219 0.91 -14.74 -12.56
CA ALA A 219 0.55 -13.85 -11.46
C ALA A 219 -0.96 -13.88 -11.18
N ASP A 220 -1.33 -13.94 -9.91
CA ASP A 220 -2.67 -13.55 -9.48
C ASP A 220 -2.72 -12.01 -9.33
N LEU A 221 -3.20 -11.33 -10.37
CA LEU A 221 -3.25 -9.87 -10.41
C LEU A 221 -4.10 -9.28 -9.27
N MET A 222 -5.13 -9.99 -8.80
CA MET A 222 -5.93 -9.56 -7.67
C MET A 222 -5.06 -9.43 -6.41
N THR A 223 -4.26 -10.46 -6.13
CA THR A 223 -3.32 -10.46 -4.99
C THR A 223 -2.22 -9.43 -5.15
N VAL A 224 -1.59 -9.36 -6.33
CA VAL A 224 -0.48 -8.41 -6.57
C VAL A 224 -0.91 -6.96 -6.45
N LEU A 225 -2.13 -6.62 -6.87
CA LEU A 225 -2.64 -5.24 -6.88
C LEU A 225 -3.50 -4.89 -5.66
N ALA A 226 -3.69 -5.82 -4.73
CA ALA A 226 -4.51 -5.62 -3.53
C ALA A 226 -4.08 -4.36 -2.76
N TRP A 227 -2.78 -4.17 -2.60
CA TRP A 227 -2.24 -3.03 -1.86
C TRP A 227 -2.66 -1.68 -2.45
N LYS A 228 -2.67 -1.55 -3.78
CA LYS A 228 -3.09 -0.34 -4.50
C LYS A 228 -4.60 -0.09 -4.36
N ASN A 229 -5.38 -1.16 -4.15
CA ASN A 229 -6.82 -1.11 -3.99
C ASN A 229 -7.26 -0.94 -2.52
N GLY A 230 -6.32 -0.80 -1.59
CA GLY A 230 -6.61 -0.65 -0.17
C GLY A 230 -6.89 -1.97 0.56
N GLU A 231 -6.37 -3.07 0.06
CA GLU A 231 -6.61 -4.42 0.58
C GLU A 231 -5.29 -5.15 0.88
N PHE A 232 -5.39 -6.15 1.75
CA PHE A 232 -4.41 -7.21 1.91
C PHE A 232 -5.06 -8.53 1.50
N ILE A 233 -4.51 -9.18 0.49
CA ILE A 233 -4.97 -10.49 0.01
C ILE A 233 -3.80 -11.44 -0.01
N PHE A 234 -3.86 -12.45 0.86
CA PHE A 234 -2.86 -13.51 0.95
C PHE A 234 -3.53 -14.85 0.68
N LYS A 235 -3.01 -15.61 -0.27
CA LYS A 235 -3.54 -16.93 -0.63
C LYS A 235 -2.43 -17.96 -0.47
N ASP A 236 -2.49 -18.75 0.59
CA ASP A 236 -1.47 -19.74 0.92
C ASP A 236 -0.06 -19.11 1.01
N VAL A 237 0.08 -18.08 1.84
CA VAL A 237 1.32 -17.31 2.00
C VAL A 237 1.95 -17.59 3.37
N ALA A 238 3.28 -17.65 3.43
CA ALA A 238 4.01 -17.82 4.68
C ALA A 238 3.75 -16.68 5.66
N LEU A 239 3.60 -17.00 6.93
CA LEU A 239 3.31 -16.02 7.99
C LEU A 239 4.35 -14.91 8.05
N GLU A 240 5.64 -15.22 7.84
CA GLU A 240 6.70 -14.23 7.77
C GLU A 240 6.40 -13.16 6.69
N THR A 241 6.04 -13.59 5.49
CA THR A 241 5.70 -12.66 4.39
C THR A 241 4.47 -11.79 4.72
N ILE A 242 3.44 -12.40 5.33
CA ILE A 242 2.24 -11.66 5.77
C ILE A 242 2.62 -10.63 6.82
N MET A 243 3.37 -11.05 7.84
CA MET A 243 3.76 -10.17 8.94
C MET A 243 4.71 -9.05 8.49
N ASP A 244 5.58 -9.28 7.51
CA ASP A 244 6.43 -8.25 6.91
C ASP A 244 5.60 -7.15 6.22
N GLU A 245 4.53 -7.53 5.49
CA GLU A 245 3.61 -6.57 4.89
C GLU A 245 2.86 -5.76 5.95
N LEU A 246 2.29 -6.44 6.93
CA LEU A 246 1.58 -5.81 8.04
C LEU A 246 2.52 -4.90 8.84
N ALA A 247 3.74 -5.36 9.09
CA ALA A 247 4.76 -4.57 9.80
C ALA A 247 5.10 -3.27 9.07
N ARG A 248 5.24 -3.29 7.74
CA ARG A 248 5.44 -2.07 6.94
C ARG A 248 4.26 -1.12 7.02
N TRP A 249 3.04 -1.66 6.90
CA TRP A 249 1.82 -0.86 6.88
C TRP A 249 1.45 -0.28 8.25
N TYR A 250 1.68 -1.01 9.34
CA TYR A 250 1.35 -0.56 10.70
C TYR A 250 2.55 0.00 11.48
N ASP A 251 3.74 0.13 10.87
CA ASP A 251 5.00 0.58 11.49
C ASP A 251 5.35 -0.23 12.74
N MET A 252 5.33 -1.55 12.61
CA MET A 252 5.60 -2.51 13.68
C MET A 252 6.88 -3.29 13.42
N GLN A 253 7.46 -3.84 14.49
CA GLN A 253 8.49 -4.87 14.43
C GLN A 253 7.85 -6.22 14.75
N VAL A 254 8.36 -7.32 14.18
CA VAL A 254 7.81 -8.66 14.40
C VAL A 254 8.90 -9.59 14.89
N ASP A 255 8.64 -10.26 16.01
CA ASP A 255 9.46 -11.34 16.55
C ASP A 255 8.65 -12.64 16.56
N TYR A 256 9.35 -13.74 16.44
CA TYR A 256 8.78 -15.07 16.48
C TYR A 256 9.39 -15.86 17.65
N GLU A 257 8.56 -16.53 18.43
CA GLU A 257 9.03 -17.39 19.51
C GLU A 257 9.87 -18.55 19.00
N THR A 258 9.51 -19.09 17.82
CA THR A 258 10.24 -20.16 17.13
C THR A 258 10.24 -19.94 15.62
N GLU A 259 11.30 -20.42 14.93
CA GLU A 259 11.48 -20.24 13.49
C GLU A 259 10.44 -20.98 12.62
N ASP A 260 9.84 -22.04 13.14
CA ASP A 260 8.82 -22.82 12.41
C ASP A 260 7.54 -22.02 12.19
N LEU A 261 7.21 -21.07 13.09
CA LEU A 261 6.07 -20.19 12.95
C LEU A 261 6.13 -19.34 11.67
N LYS A 262 7.30 -18.90 11.25
CA LYS A 262 7.51 -18.12 10.03
C LYS A 262 7.01 -18.82 8.78
N LYS A 263 7.15 -20.15 8.73
CA LYS A 263 6.83 -20.99 7.57
C LYS A 263 5.36 -21.41 7.51
N MET A 264 4.59 -21.19 8.57
CA MET A 264 3.17 -21.50 8.59
C MET A 264 2.44 -20.71 7.51
N ARG A 265 1.49 -21.35 6.83
CA ARG A 265 0.83 -20.76 5.67
C ARG A 265 -0.60 -20.37 5.98
N PHE A 266 -1.02 -19.21 5.50
CA PHE A 266 -2.33 -18.64 5.79
C PHE A 266 -3.02 -18.11 4.53
N TYR A 267 -4.35 -18.10 4.60
CA TYR A 267 -5.22 -17.34 3.73
C TYR A 267 -5.77 -16.18 4.55
N LEU A 268 -5.61 -14.96 4.06
CA LEU A 268 -6.11 -13.76 4.75
C LEU A 268 -6.63 -12.77 3.71
N TYR A 269 -7.81 -12.23 3.98
CA TYR A 269 -8.40 -11.10 3.26
C TYR A 269 -8.84 -10.05 4.27
N VAL A 270 -8.26 -8.85 4.21
CA VAL A 270 -8.58 -7.74 5.09
C VAL A 270 -8.41 -6.41 4.35
N GLU A 271 -9.15 -5.39 4.76
CA GLU A 271 -8.96 -4.04 4.27
C GLU A 271 -7.79 -3.36 4.99
N ARG A 272 -7.04 -2.51 4.30
CA ARG A 272 -5.97 -1.70 4.89
C ARG A 272 -6.49 -0.66 5.89
N SER A 273 -7.77 -0.34 5.83
CA SER A 273 -8.48 0.53 6.77
C SER A 273 -8.73 -0.10 8.14
N GLU A 274 -8.67 -1.43 8.25
CA GLU A 274 -8.82 -2.14 9.52
C GLU A 274 -7.65 -1.81 10.46
N ASN A 275 -7.90 -1.81 11.76
CA ASN A 275 -6.81 -1.63 12.72
C ASN A 275 -6.00 -2.93 12.89
N LEU A 276 -4.74 -2.79 13.34
CA LEU A 276 -3.83 -3.91 13.50
C LEU A 276 -4.39 -5.03 14.38
N GLU A 277 -5.07 -4.68 15.48
CA GLU A 277 -5.61 -5.67 16.42
C GLU A 277 -6.66 -6.56 15.77
N GLU A 278 -7.58 -5.98 14.98
CA GLU A 278 -8.59 -6.73 14.22
C GLU A 278 -7.94 -7.70 13.22
N VAL A 279 -6.89 -7.26 12.53
CA VAL A 279 -6.15 -8.09 11.57
C VAL A 279 -5.45 -9.25 12.28
N LEU A 280 -4.75 -8.98 13.39
CA LEU A 280 -4.07 -10.00 14.17
C LEU A 280 -5.05 -11.01 14.80
N GLN A 281 -6.22 -10.55 15.24
CA GLN A 281 -7.28 -11.43 15.71
C GLN A 281 -7.75 -12.40 14.64
N LYS A 282 -7.94 -11.95 13.39
CA LYS A 282 -8.32 -12.83 12.27
C LYS A 282 -7.28 -13.92 12.03
N ILE A 283 -5.99 -13.61 12.13
CA ILE A 283 -4.90 -14.59 12.02
C ILE A 283 -4.99 -15.60 13.19
N ALA A 284 -5.18 -15.12 14.41
CA ALA A 284 -5.26 -15.96 15.61
C ALA A 284 -6.51 -16.85 15.66
N LEU A 285 -7.63 -16.45 15.04
CA LEU A 285 -8.85 -17.27 14.95
C LEU A 285 -8.64 -18.63 14.27
N THR A 286 -7.56 -18.81 13.53
CA THR A 286 -7.17 -20.12 13.00
C THR A 286 -6.73 -21.11 14.09
N ASN A 287 -6.53 -20.64 15.32
CA ASN A 287 -5.98 -21.38 16.48
C ASN A 287 -4.58 -22.00 16.24
N GLN A 288 -3.87 -21.57 15.21
CA GLN A 288 -2.54 -22.05 14.89
C GLN A 288 -1.45 -21.21 15.55
N VAL A 289 -1.75 -19.93 15.77
CA VAL A 289 -0.83 -18.96 16.37
C VAL A 289 -1.55 -18.05 17.34
N LYS A 290 -0.80 -17.54 18.31
CA LYS A 290 -1.19 -16.46 19.22
C LYS A 290 -0.27 -15.27 18.98
N TYR A 291 -0.68 -14.11 19.46
CA TYR A 291 0.15 -12.92 19.37
C TYR A 291 0.10 -12.11 20.67
N ARG A 292 1.13 -11.32 20.88
CA ARG A 292 1.19 -10.28 21.90
C ARG A 292 1.74 -9.01 21.28
N VAL A 293 1.07 -7.88 21.55
CA VAL A 293 1.54 -6.56 21.12
C VAL A 293 2.13 -5.84 22.33
N ASN A 294 3.36 -5.36 22.18
CA ASN A 294 4.06 -4.60 23.21
C ASN A 294 4.70 -3.36 22.57
N GLY A 295 4.03 -2.20 22.69
CA GLY A 295 4.41 -0.97 22.00
C GLY A 295 4.43 -1.15 20.49
N LYS A 296 5.59 -0.96 19.86
CA LYS A 296 5.76 -1.16 18.40
C LYS A 296 6.21 -2.58 18.02
N LYS A 297 6.04 -3.55 18.91
CA LYS A 297 6.52 -4.91 18.70
C LYS A 297 5.37 -5.92 18.76
N ILE A 298 5.28 -6.78 17.76
CA ILE A 298 4.40 -7.94 17.70
C ILE A 298 5.24 -9.17 17.98
N ILE A 299 4.81 -10.00 18.91
CA ILE A 299 5.45 -11.28 19.23
C ILE A 299 4.48 -12.38 18.84
N ILE A 300 4.89 -13.22 17.89
CA ILE A 300 4.11 -14.37 17.43
C ILE A 300 4.51 -15.60 18.24
N GLN A 301 3.51 -16.29 18.79
CA GLN A 301 3.65 -17.44 19.68
C GLN A 301 2.75 -18.58 19.21
N ARG A 302 2.95 -19.75 19.79
CA ARG A 302 2.13 -20.94 19.50
C ARG A 302 0.86 -21.03 20.35
#